data_9f27b9ef219d1ab52c4b635775ac9177
#
_entry.id   9f27b9ef219d1ab52c4b635775ac9177
#
_cell.length_a   1.000
_cell.length_b   1.000
_cell.length_c   1.000
_cell.angle_alpha   90.00
_cell.angle_beta   90.00
_cell.angle_gamma   90.00
#
_symmetry.space_group_name_H-M   'P 1'
#
loop_
_entity.id
_entity.type
_entity.pdbx_description
1 polymer ?
#
loop_
_entity_poly.entity_id
_entity_poly.type
_entity_poly.pdbx_seq_one_letter_code
_entity_poly.pdbx_strand_id
1 'polypeptide(L)'
;MYFLKLNIALIVLFGFYKLMFSGDTFFSLRRATLIGIYIVAMLVPELNCLEWINKNVEITSIANQYATFILPTVTITPNKINATNWETIALTIYNMVVCVLLVRFFCQLISIIKLRNKCKTANINGVKVYLLENNEGPFSFFNWIFISPSKHNTQQTHEIIKHELTHCKQWHSVDILFTELFSTIFWINPFVWLLKREVRLNLEYLADNNVLTSGANKKEYQYHLLVLTYQKNVTTISNNFNVLPLKKRIEMMNKERTKQIAKAKYALYIPLIATLLIVSNIETVARNIANVAKTIGNKNVEQKKIANLASGKKVTKRQKSQKRVQHARQTACTNKKTETQTTNNREEMVAKKVENTAEIATNNPTQEQTKRTPKKIYDVIDNMPTFNGNINQWLVLNLNYPIEAVEKKQQGKVILEFVVSEYGEILEPKVIRSVSPILDKEAIRTILAMPKWNPGKLNGKLVAVRYMLPITFKLN
;
A
#
# COMPACT_ATOMS: atom_id res chain seq x y z
N MET A 1 -5.40 -4.77 0.00
CA MET A 1 -4.84 -4.08 1.19
C MET A 1 -5.66 -2.86 1.64
N TYR A 2 -6.09 -1.94 0.74
CA TYR A 2 -6.90 -0.75 1.08
C TYR A 2 -8.16 -1.09 1.89
N PHE A 3 -9.01 -1.98 1.37
CA PHE A 3 -10.26 -2.39 2.05
C PHE A 3 -10.05 -2.95 3.46
N LEU A 4 -8.99 -3.72 3.67
CA LEU A 4 -8.68 -4.28 4.99
C LEU A 4 -8.30 -3.17 5.99
N LYS A 5 -7.42 -2.25 5.59
CA LYS A 5 -6.99 -1.11 6.40
C LYS A 5 -8.17 -0.20 6.75
N LEU A 6 -9.02 0.12 5.77
CA LEU A 6 -10.24 0.92 5.97
C LEU A 6 -11.19 0.24 6.98
N ASN A 7 -11.43 -1.07 6.83
CA ASN A 7 -12.31 -1.81 7.74
C ASN A 7 -11.76 -1.83 9.18
N ILE A 8 -10.46 -2.05 9.35
CA ILE A 8 -9.81 -2.03 10.68
C ILE A 8 -9.92 -0.63 11.30
N ALA A 9 -9.60 0.43 10.54
CA ALA A 9 -9.71 1.80 11.02
C ALA A 9 -11.15 2.12 11.47
N LEU A 10 -12.14 1.71 10.69
CA LEU A 10 -13.55 1.94 11.00
C LEU A 10 -14.00 1.20 12.26
N ILE A 11 -13.59 -0.07 12.45
CA ILE A 11 -13.89 -0.86 13.66
C ILE A 11 -13.29 -0.19 14.88
N VAL A 12 -12.02 0.21 14.83
CA VAL A 12 -11.31 0.82 15.96
C VAL A 12 -11.92 2.18 16.32
N LEU A 13 -12.13 3.05 15.34
CA LEU A 13 -12.68 4.39 15.56
C LEU A 13 -14.12 4.33 16.08
N PHE A 14 -14.96 3.46 15.51
CA PHE A 14 -16.33 3.28 15.96
C PHE A 14 -16.41 2.63 17.33
N GLY A 15 -15.58 1.61 17.61
CA GLY A 15 -15.49 0.98 18.92
C GLY A 15 -15.11 1.99 20.02
N PHE A 16 -14.13 2.84 19.74
CA PHE A 16 -13.72 3.92 20.62
C PHE A 16 -14.86 4.95 20.87
N TYR A 17 -15.56 5.34 19.78
CA TYR A 17 -16.76 6.18 19.90
C TYR A 17 -17.79 5.55 20.83
N LYS A 18 -18.09 4.27 20.62
CA LYS A 18 -19.14 3.58 21.36
C LYS A 18 -18.85 3.48 22.85
N LEU A 19 -17.58 3.25 23.21
CA LEU A 19 -17.13 3.15 24.61
C LEU A 19 -17.13 4.51 25.31
N MET A 20 -16.62 5.56 24.66
CA MET A 20 -16.31 6.82 25.33
C MET A 20 -17.38 7.90 25.18
N PHE A 21 -18.07 7.96 24.04
CA PHE A 21 -18.87 9.14 23.65
C PHE A 21 -20.36 8.86 23.43
N SER A 22 -20.76 7.59 23.33
CA SER A 22 -22.16 7.24 23.00
C SER A 22 -23.17 7.74 24.04
N GLY A 23 -22.70 8.01 25.26
CA GLY A 23 -23.51 8.55 26.36
C GLY A 23 -23.49 10.06 26.53
N ASP A 24 -22.72 10.82 25.74
CA ASP A 24 -22.62 12.27 25.91
C ASP A 24 -23.81 13.04 25.38
N THR A 25 -24.12 14.18 25.99
CA THR A 25 -25.20 15.10 25.56
C THR A 25 -24.69 16.21 24.62
N PHE A 26 -23.45 16.15 24.15
CA PHE A 26 -22.91 17.09 23.15
C PHE A 26 -23.27 16.65 21.72
N PHE A 27 -24.53 16.70 21.37
CA PHE A 27 -25.06 16.11 20.12
C PHE A 27 -24.41 16.66 18.86
N SER A 28 -24.09 17.95 18.81
CA SER A 28 -23.39 18.55 17.66
C SER A 28 -21.96 18.03 17.51
N LEU A 29 -21.24 17.89 18.61
CA LEU A 29 -19.88 17.33 18.63
C LEU A 29 -19.88 15.84 18.26
N ARG A 30 -20.87 15.09 18.78
CA ARG A 30 -21.09 13.69 18.39
C ARG A 30 -21.37 13.55 16.88
N ARG A 31 -22.19 14.46 16.29
CA ARG A 31 -22.45 14.49 14.86
C ARG A 31 -21.16 14.65 14.07
N ALA A 32 -20.34 15.66 14.45
CA ALA A 32 -19.05 15.90 13.80
C ALA A 32 -18.11 14.69 13.92
N THR A 33 -18.06 14.07 15.10
CA THR A 33 -17.22 12.86 15.34
C THR A 33 -17.70 11.67 14.51
N LEU A 34 -19.01 11.42 14.46
CA LEU A 34 -19.56 10.28 13.70
C LEU A 34 -19.33 10.42 12.21
N ILE A 35 -19.50 11.61 11.62
CA ILE A 35 -19.16 11.87 10.21
C ILE A 35 -17.64 11.85 10.02
N GLY A 36 -16.87 12.39 10.97
CA GLY A 36 -15.41 12.36 10.95
C GLY A 36 -14.84 10.94 10.91
N ILE A 37 -15.47 9.97 11.58
CA ILE A 37 -15.06 8.56 11.54
C ILE A 37 -15.08 8.01 10.11
N TYR A 38 -16.10 8.30 9.32
CA TYR A 38 -16.16 7.88 7.91
C TYR A 38 -15.02 8.49 7.09
N ILE A 39 -14.79 9.80 7.26
CA ILE A 39 -13.78 10.55 6.52
C ILE A 39 -12.37 10.04 6.89
N VAL A 40 -12.10 9.93 8.19
CA VAL A 40 -10.78 9.45 8.67
C VAL A 40 -10.52 8.01 8.24
N ALA A 41 -11.53 7.12 8.33
CA ALA A 41 -11.37 5.74 7.89
C ALA A 41 -11.05 5.62 6.39
N MET A 42 -11.57 6.53 5.55
CA MET A 42 -11.21 6.62 4.13
C MET A 42 -9.78 7.13 3.91
N LEU A 43 -9.36 8.12 4.70
CA LEU A 43 -8.07 8.78 4.52
C LEU A 43 -6.88 7.95 5.06
N VAL A 44 -7.08 7.21 6.16
CA VAL A 44 -6.00 6.43 6.81
C VAL A 44 -5.24 5.51 5.85
N PRO A 45 -5.87 4.73 4.93
CA PRO A 45 -5.14 3.88 4.00
C PRO A 45 -4.38 4.63 2.90
N GLU A 46 -4.83 5.86 2.53
CA GLU A 46 -4.25 6.69 1.47
C GLU A 46 -3.05 7.54 1.96
N LEU A 47 -3.05 7.91 3.25
CA LEU A 47 -2.05 8.81 3.80
C LEU A 47 -0.72 8.07 4.06
N ASN A 48 0.22 8.20 3.12
CA ASN A 48 1.61 7.78 3.29
C ASN A 48 2.43 8.89 3.99
N CYS A 49 2.17 9.11 5.29
CA CYS A 49 2.80 10.18 6.07
C CYS A 49 4.34 10.13 6.02
N LEU A 50 4.93 8.94 5.83
CA LEU A 50 6.38 8.75 5.79
C LEU A 50 7.01 9.24 4.48
N GLU A 51 6.33 9.14 3.36
CA GLU A 51 6.82 9.72 2.10
C GLU A 51 6.86 11.25 2.18
N TRP A 52 5.88 11.85 2.86
CA TRP A 52 5.84 13.29 3.09
C TRP A 52 6.96 13.75 4.03
N ILE A 53 7.24 13.00 5.11
CA ILE A 53 8.35 13.28 6.04
C ILE A 53 9.69 13.12 5.32
N ASN A 54 9.87 12.06 4.53
CA ASN A 54 11.11 11.81 3.78
C ASN A 54 11.39 12.87 2.69
N LYS A 55 10.36 13.45 2.08
CA LYS A 55 10.53 14.54 1.10
C LYS A 55 11.05 15.85 1.74
N ASN A 56 10.78 16.06 3.02
CA ASN A 56 11.13 17.30 3.71
C ASN A 56 12.46 17.21 4.51
N VAL A 57 13.10 16.02 4.53
CA VAL A 57 14.41 15.85 5.18
C VAL A 57 15.48 15.72 4.10
N GLU A 58 16.32 16.72 3.94
CA GLU A 58 17.42 16.82 2.95
C GLU A 58 18.48 15.68 3.03
N ILE A 59 18.34 14.75 3.98
CA ILE A 59 19.26 13.62 4.17
C ILE A 59 19.15 12.57 3.02
N THR A 60 18.12 12.65 2.19
CA THR A 60 17.87 11.65 1.13
C THR A 60 18.58 11.93 -0.18
N SER A 61 19.12 13.14 -0.42
CA SER A 61 19.74 13.49 -1.68
C SER A 61 21.03 12.69 -1.97
N ILE A 62 21.83 12.41 -0.94
CA ILE A 62 23.08 11.66 -1.07
C ILE A 62 22.82 10.14 -1.15
N ALA A 63 21.82 9.61 -0.41
CA ALA A 63 21.47 8.20 -0.45
C ALA A 63 20.78 7.79 -1.76
N ASN A 64 19.96 8.67 -2.34
CA ASN A 64 19.27 8.41 -3.60
C ASN A 64 20.22 8.44 -4.82
N GLN A 65 21.29 9.20 -4.77
CA GLN A 65 22.28 9.26 -5.84
C GLN A 65 23.06 7.93 -5.99
N TYR A 66 23.20 7.17 -4.89
CA TYR A 66 23.78 5.82 -4.90
C TYR A 66 22.73 4.70 -5.05
N ALA A 67 21.47 4.94 -4.71
CA ALA A 67 20.38 3.96 -4.83
C ALA A 67 19.90 3.78 -6.29
N THR A 68 20.16 4.73 -7.18
CA THR A 68 19.84 4.62 -8.61
C THR A 68 20.67 3.58 -9.36
N PHE A 69 21.72 3.06 -8.73
CA PHE A 69 22.47 1.91 -9.24
C PHE A 69 21.89 0.53 -8.86
N ILE A 70 20.76 0.47 -8.17
CA ILE A 70 20.01 -0.78 -8.00
C ILE A 70 19.28 -1.05 -9.32
N LEU A 71 19.90 -1.85 -10.17
CA LEU A 71 19.33 -2.35 -11.40
C LEU A 71 17.92 -2.90 -11.17
N PRO A 72 16.97 -2.64 -12.09
CA PRO A 72 15.60 -3.12 -11.95
C PRO A 72 15.59 -4.64 -11.80
N THR A 73 15.00 -5.12 -10.72
CA THR A 73 14.88 -6.54 -10.46
C THR A 73 13.70 -7.09 -11.27
N VAL A 74 13.98 -7.94 -12.24
CA VAL A 74 12.93 -8.62 -13.01
C VAL A 74 12.40 -9.77 -12.18
N THR A 75 11.11 -9.75 -11.86
CA THR A 75 10.44 -10.86 -11.19
C THR A 75 9.72 -11.69 -12.25
N ILE A 76 10.17 -12.92 -12.45
CA ILE A 76 9.55 -13.86 -13.37
C ILE A 76 8.74 -14.85 -12.55
N THR A 77 7.45 -14.91 -12.85
CA THR A 77 6.53 -15.91 -12.32
C THR A 77 6.17 -16.88 -13.43
N PRO A 78 6.02 -18.19 -13.15
CA PRO A 78 5.54 -19.13 -14.16
C PRO A 78 4.18 -18.67 -14.67
N ASN A 79 3.95 -18.77 -15.99
CA ASN A 79 2.64 -18.48 -16.58
C ASN A 79 1.59 -19.32 -15.89
N LYS A 80 0.65 -18.68 -15.19
CA LYS A 80 -0.50 -19.36 -14.60
C LYS A 80 -1.30 -20.01 -15.72
N ILE A 81 -1.23 -21.33 -15.82
CA ILE A 81 -2.22 -22.13 -16.55
C ILE A 81 -3.56 -21.77 -15.90
N ASN A 82 -4.47 -21.18 -16.67
CA ASN A 82 -5.85 -20.78 -16.37
C ASN A 82 -6.46 -21.32 -15.06
N ALA A 83 -5.88 -20.97 -13.91
CA ALA A 83 -6.54 -21.15 -12.63
C ALA A 83 -7.72 -20.17 -12.61
N THR A 84 -8.93 -20.68 -12.41
CA THR A 84 -10.15 -19.87 -12.24
C THR A 84 -9.83 -18.73 -11.28
N ASN A 85 -9.93 -17.50 -11.78
CA ASN A 85 -9.46 -16.32 -11.04
C ASN A 85 -10.53 -15.94 -10.00
N TRP A 86 -10.57 -16.66 -8.86
CA TRP A 86 -11.54 -16.48 -7.78
C TRP A 86 -11.62 -15.01 -7.30
N GLU A 87 -10.50 -14.28 -7.36
CA GLU A 87 -10.47 -12.85 -7.03
C GLU A 87 -11.35 -12.04 -8.00
N THR A 88 -11.26 -12.33 -9.30
CA THR A 88 -12.07 -11.64 -10.31
C THR A 88 -13.55 -11.97 -10.15
N ILE A 89 -13.89 -13.25 -9.86
CA ILE A 89 -15.27 -13.67 -9.63
C ILE A 89 -15.83 -12.98 -8.38
N ALA A 90 -15.09 -12.99 -7.28
CA ALA A 90 -15.51 -12.33 -6.03
C ALA A 90 -15.71 -10.82 -6.22
N LEU A 91 -14.80 -10.15 -6.94
CA LEU A 91 -14.93 -8.72 -7.26
C LEU A 91 -16.14 -8.43 -8.15
N THR A 92 -16.42 -9.29 -9.12
CA THR A 92 -17.59 -9.15 -10.00
C THR A 92 -18.89 -9.28 -9.22
N ILE A 93 -18.98 -10.30 -8.33
CA ILE A 93 -20.15 -10.48 -7.44
C ILE A 93 -20.32 -9.26 -6.52
N TYR A 94 -19.22 -8.79 -5.91
CA TYR A 94 -19.24 -7.59 -5.07
C TYR A 94 -19.80 -6.38 -5.82
N ASN A 95 -19.28 -6.08 -7.01
CA ASN A 95 -19.71 -4.96 -7.83
C ASN A 95 -21.18 -5.10 -8.29
N MET A 96 -21.64 -6.32 -8.60
CA MET A 96 -23.02 -6.60 -8.94
C MET A 96 -23.97 -6.23 -7.77
N VAL A 97 -23.63 -6.65 -6.55
CA VAL A 97 -24.42 -6.32 -5.36
C VAL A 97 -24.42 -4.81 -5.11
N VAL A 98 -23.25 -4.13 -5.22
CA VAL A 98 -23.18 -2.66 -5.08
C VAL A 98 -24.07 -1.97 -6.11
N CYS A 99 -24.06 -2.43 -7.37
CA CYS A 99 -24.92 -1.87 -8.44
C CYS A 99 -26.41 -2.01 -8.09
N VAL A 100 -26.86 -3.18 -7.65
CA VAL A 100 -28.25 -3.41 -7.23
C VAL A 100 -28.64 -2.50 -6.07
N LEU A 101 -27.78 -2.34 -5.07
CA LEU A 101 -28.02 -1.47 -3.92
C LEU A 101 -28.04 0.02 -4.33
N LEU A 102 -27.20 0.44 -5.27
CA LEU A 102 -27.22 1.81 -5.84
C LEU A 102 -28.51 2.07 -6.60
N VAL A 103 -28.94 1.15 -7.44
CA VAL A 103 -30.23 1.27 -8.15
C VAL A 103 -31.37 1.43 -7.15
N ARG A 104 -31.40 0.58 -6.10
CA ARG A 104 -32.39 0.72 -5.01
C ARG A 104 -32.35 2.10 -4.35
N PHE A 105 -31.14 2.60 -4.05
CA PHE A 105 -30.94 3.92 -3.45
C PHE A 105 -31.50 5.04 -4.34
N PHE A 106 -31.19 5.05 -5.63
CA PHE A 106 -31.73 6.04 -6.57
C PHE A 106 -33.26 5.92 -6.75
N CYS A 107 -33.82 4.71 -6.79
CA CYS A 107 -35.24 4.48 -6.81
C CYS A 107 -35.96 5.10 -5.58
N GLN A 108 -35.34 4.98 -4.39
CA GLN A 108 -35.87 5.61 -3.16
C GLN A 108 -35.86 7.14 -3.27
N LEU A 109 -34.81 7.76 -3.80
CA LEU A 109 -34.73 9.21 -4.01
C LEU A 109 -35.81 9.69 -5.01
N ILE A 110 -35.96 9.00 -6.13
CA ILE A 110 -36.96 9.30 -7.15
C ILE A 110 -38.35 9.16 -6.54
N SER A 111 -38.61 8.18 -5.67
CA SER A 111 -39.87 8.00 -4.97
C SER A 111 -40.24 9.20 -4.10
N ILE A 112 -39.27 9.77 -3.35
CA ILE A 112 -39.53 10.98 -2.55
C ILE A 112 -39.84 12.19 -3.43
N ILE A 113 -39.16 12.36 -4.57
CA ILE A 113 -39.43 13.44 -5.52
C ILE A 113 -40.83 13.29 -6.12
N LYS A 114 -41.24 12.06 -6.52
CA LYS A 114 -42.59 11.77 -7.01
C LYS A 114 -43.63 12.06 -5.95
N LEU A 115 -43.40 11.67 -4.68
CA LEU A 115 -44.29 11.94 -3.57
C LEU A 115 -44.50 13.45 -3.38
N ARG A 116 -43.41 14.25 -3.37
CA ARG A 116 -43.47 15.71 -3.28
C ARG A 116 -44.39 16.31 -4.37
N ASN A 117 -44.23 15.84 -5.61
CA ASN A 117 -45.03 16.38 -6.74
C ASN A 117 -46.50 16.02 -6.67
N LYS A 118 -46.85 14.93 -5.95
CA LYS A 118 -48.25 14.48 -5.76
C LYS A 118 -48.93 15.17 -4.58
N CYS A 119 -48.21 15.63 -3.56
CA CYS A 119 -48.77 16.22 -2.36
C CYS A 119 -49.25 17.66 -2.58
N LYS A 120 -50.37 18.00 -1.98
CA LYS A 120 -50.85 19.40 -1.86
C LYS A 120 -49.96 20.16 -0.88
N THR A 121 -49.78 21.45 -1.11
CA THR A 121 -49.02 22.31 -0.23
C THR A 121 -49.93 23.16 0.64
N ALA A 122 -49.57 23.32 1.91
CA ALA A 122 -50.22 24.23 2.85
C ALA A 122 -49.16 25.08 3.57
N ASN A 123 -49.58 26.18 4.17
CA ASN A 123 -48.74 27.01 5.02
C ASN A 123 -49.25 26.89 6.47
N ILE A 124 -48.43 26.35 7.39
CA ILE A 124 -48.79 26.22 8.79
C ILE A 124 -47.73 26.99 9.60
N ASN A 125 -48.18 28.00 10.34
CA ASN A 125 -47.30 28.87 11.17
C ASN A 125 -46.13 29.49 10.38
N GLY A 126 -46.36 29.88 9.09
CA GLY A 126 -45.33 30.47 8.24
C GLY A 126 -44.38 29.46 7.59
N VAL A 127 -44.56 28.15 7.82
CA VAL A 127 -43.74 27.07 7.26
C VAL A 127 -44.55 26.38 6.14
N LYS A 128 -43.93 26.26 4.96
CA LYS A 128 -44.49 25.51 3.83
C LYS A 128 -44.39 24.01 4.10
N VAL A 129 -45.53 23.31 4.10
CA VAL A 129 -45.61 21.87 4.34
C VAL A 129 -46.31 21.17 3.19
N TYR A 130 -46.02 19.88 3.00
CA TYR A 130 -46.64 18.98 2.04
C TYR A 130 -47.61 18.06 2.78
N LEU A 131 -48.90 18.06 2.36
CA LEU A 131 -49.94 17.31 3.03
C LEU A 131 -49.95 15.86 2.54
N LEU A 132 -49.79 14.92 3.48
CA LEU A 132 -49.91 13.49 3.23
C LEU A 132 -51.36 13.05 3.37
N GLU A 133 -51.89 12.35 2.36
CA GLU A 133 -53.24 11.76 2.38
C GLU A 133 -53.26 10.41 3.13
N ASN A 134 -52.14 9.72 3.19
CA ASN A 134 -51.99 8.39 3.80
C ASN A 134 -51.57 8.47 5.29
N ASN A 135 -51.78 7.36 5.99
CA ASN A 135 -51.44 7.18 7.41
C ASN A 135 -49.95 7.16 7.72
N GLU A 136 -49.11 7.77 6.88
CA GLU A 136 -47.66 7.87 7.09
C GLU A 136 -47.33 8.92 8.17
N GLY A 137 -46.35 8.62 9.01
CA GLY A 137 -45.88 9.58 10.02
C GLY A 137 -45.17 10.78 9.38
N PRO A 138 -45.07 11.90 10.12
CA PRO A 138 -44.34 13.06 9.63
C PRO A 138 -42.89 12.73 9.33
N PHE A 139 -42.30 13.38 8.31
CA PHE A 139 -40.90 13.31 7.98
C PHE A 139 -40.46 14.52 7.16
N SER A 140 -39.16 14.77 7.11
CA SER A 140 -38.59 15.83 6.29
C SER A 140 -37.47 15.31 5.39
N PHE A 141 -37.29 15.96 4.24
CA PHE A 141 -36.20 15.69 3.29
C PHE A 141 -35.73 17.01 2.68
N PHE A 142 -34.49 17.38 2.91
CA PHE A 142 -33.94 18.72 2.67
C PHE A 142 -34.86 19.81 3.24
N ASN A 143 -35.50 20.62 2.40
CA ASN A 143 -36.43 21.71 2.79
C ASN A 143 -37.90 21.32 2.67
N TRP A 144 -38.23 20.04 2.45
CA TRP A 144 -39.59 19.56 2.31
C TRP A 144 -40.04 18.87 3.59
N ILE A 145 -41.09 19.40 4.21
CA ILE A 145 -41.69 18.84 5.41
C ILE A 145 -43.02 18.21 5.00
N PHE A 146 -43.17 16.92 5.27
CA PHE A 146 -44.39 16.16 4.98
C PHE A 146 -45.09 15.86 6.29
N ILE A 147 -46.41 16.20 6.34
CA ILE A 147 -47.22 16.04 7.54
C ILE A 147 -48.66 15.68 7.18
N SER A 148 -49.34 14.92 8.08
CA SER A 148 -50.77 14.64 8.01
C SER A 148 -51.49 15.38 9.14
N PRO A 149 -51.99 16.61 8.93
CA PRO A 149 -52.48 17.48 10.00
C PRO A 149 -53.82 17.00 10.61
N SER A 150 -54.59 16.19 9.92
CA SER A 150 -55.87 15.65 10.40
C SER A 150 -55.78 14.76 11.64
N LYS A 151 -54.62 14.42 12.10
CA LYS A 151 -54.33 13.47 13.19
C LYS A 151 -53.80 14.10 14.46
N HIS A 152 -53.44 15.37 14.41
CA HIS A 152 -52.67 16.01 15.51
C HIS A 152 -53.44 17.25 15.99
N ASN A 153 -53.42 17.43 17.30
CA ASN A 153 -53.88 18.68 17.91
C ASN A 153 -52.93 19.83 17.50
N THR A 154 -53.41 21.06 17.57
CA THR A 154 -52.64 22.27 17.16
C THR A 154 -51.24 22.35 17.83
N GLN A 155 -51.16 22.04 19.13
CA GLN A 155 -49.89 22.02 19.86
C GLN A 155 -48.97 20.92 19.39
N GLN A 156 -49.49 19.71 19.20
CA GLN A 156 -48.73 18.56 18.66
C GLN A 156 -48.19 18.87 17.26
N THR A 157 -49.01 19.49 16.41
CA THR A 157 -48.60 19.92 15.08
C THR A 157 -47.43 20.91 15.13
N HIS A 158 -47.49 21.86 16.10
CA HIS A 158 -46.40 22.83 16.28
C HIS A 158 -45.08 22.14 16.70
N GLU A 159 -45.11 21.19 17.62
CA GLU A 159 -43.95 20.41 18.08
C GLU A 159 -43.37 19.57 16.94
N ILE A 160 -44.24 18.91 16.14
CA ILE A 160 -43.80 18.12 14.96
C ILE A 160 -43.13 19.03 13.94
N ILE A 161 -43.75 20.16 13.57
CA ILE A 161 -43.17 21.09 12.58
C ILE A 161 -41.80 21.59 13.08
N LYS A 162 -41.65 21.87 14.37
CA LYS A 162 -40.41 22.34 14.94
C LYS A 162 -39.32 21.27 14.91
N HIS A 163 -39.69 20.02 15.16
CA HIS A 163 -38.79 18.85 15.04
C HIS A 163 -38.32 18.69 13.59
N GLU A 164 -39.25 18.64 12.63
CA GLU A 164 -38.95 18.49 11.21
C GLU A 164 -38.16 19.68 10.63
N LEU A 165 -38.49 20.90 11.07
CA LEU A 165 -37.76 22.10 10.68
C LEU A 165 -36.30 22.09 11.15
N THR A 166 -36.03 21.43 12.28
CA THR A 166 -34.64 21.23 12.75
C THR A 166 -33.88 20.36 11.78
N HIS A 167 -34.47 19.26 11.29
CA HIS A 167 -33.85 18.43 10.27
C HIS A 167 -33.53 19.21 9.00
N CYS A 168 -34.49 20.05 8.54
CA CYS A 168 -34.28 20.92 7.38
C CYS A 168 -33.15 21.93 7.58
N LYS A 169 -33.21 22.71 8.68
CA LYS A 169 -32.26 23.79 8.97
C LYS A 169 -30.84 23.29 9.17
N GLN A 170 -30.68 22.11 9.75
CA GLN A 170 -29.36 21.51 10.02
C GLN A 170 -28.88 20.58 8.92
N TRP A 171 -29.58 20.50 7.79
CA TRP A 171 -29.20 19.70 6.63
C TRP A 171 -29.00 18.21 6.96
N HIS A 172 -29.81 17.65 7.86
CA HIS A 172 -29.68 16.25 8.29
C HIS A 172 -29.84 15.26 7.13
N SER A 173 -30.55 15.64 6.06
CA SER A 173 -30.69 14.83 4.85
C SER A 173 -29.34 14.54 4.18
N VAL A 174 -28.38 15.46 4.25
CA VAL A 174 -27.03 15.25 3.70
C VAL A 174 -26.31 14.15 4.46
N ASP A 175 -26.36 14.16 5.79
CA ASP A 175 -25.74 13.11 6.62
C ASP A 175 -26.35 11.75 6.34
N ILE A 176 -27.68 11.69 6.19
CA ILE A 176 -28.40 10.46 5.88
C ILE A 176 -27.97 9.92 4.51
N LEU A 177 -27.96 10.77 3.47
CA LEU A 177 -27.55 10.37 2.13
C LEU A 177 -26.10 9.91 2.08
N PHE A 178 -25.21 10.64 2.75
CA PHE A 178 -23.80 10.27 2.85
C PHE A 178 -23.62 8.88 3.49
N THR A 179 -24.29 8.64 4.64
CA THR A 179 -24.19 7.35 5.33
C THR A 179 -24.86 6.20 4.58
N GLU A 180 -25.95 6.49 3.81
CA GLU A 180 -26.59 5.51 2.91
C GLU A 180 -25.63 5.11 1.79
N LEU A 181 -25.04 6.09 1.09
CA LEU A 181 -24.11 5.85 0.00
C LEU A 181 -22.90 5.06 0.49
N PHE A 182 -22.32 5.46 1.63
CA PHE A 182 -21.19 4.76 2.22
C PHE A 182 -21.55 3.31 2.61
N SER A 183 -22.73 3.10 3.21
CA SER A 183 -23.17 1.75 3.58
C SER A 183 -23.51 0.87 2.36
N THR A 184 -23.83 1.46 1.22
CA THR A 184 -24.02 0.76 -0.05
C THR A 184 -22.70 0.26 -0.62
N ILE A 185 -21.65 1.09 -0.59
CA ILE A 185 -20.32 0.72 -1.07
C ILE A 185 -19.69 -0.32 -0.14
N PHE A 186 -19.72 -0.10 1.17
CA PHE A 186 -19.08 -0.96 2.16
C PHE A 186 -20.07 -1.92 2.84
N TRP A 187 -21.02 -2.47 2.07
CA TRP A 187 -22.16 -3.26 2.57
C TRP A 187 -21.78 -4.51 3.37
N ILE A 188 -20.61 -5.11 3.10
CA ILE A 188 -20.10 -6.31 3.79
C ILE A 188 -19.75 -6.00 5.24
N ASN A 189 -19.31 -4.75 5.55
CA ASN A 189 -18.86 -4.41 6.90
C ASN A 189 -20.04 -4.11 7.84
N PRO A 190 -20.30 -4.93 8.87
CA PRO A 190 -21.41 -4.69 9.81
C PRO A 190 -21.25 -3.41 10.62
N PHE A 191 -20.03 -2.94 10.87
CA PHE A 191 -19.78 -1.72 11.63
C PHE A 191 -20.23 -0.46 10.87
N VAL A 192 -20.26 -0.49 9.54
CA VAL A 192 -20.83 0.60 8.75
C VAL A 192 -22.33 0.77 9.05
N TRP A 193 -23.06 -0.33 9.15
CA TRP A 193 -24.50 -0.32 9.48
C TRP A 193 -24.75 0.15 10.91
N LEU A 194 -23.90 -0.26 11.87
CA LEU A 194 -23.98 0.20 13.25
C LEU A 194 -23.67 1.70 13.36
N LEU A 195 -22.66 2.19 12.63
CA LEU A 195 -22.30 3.61 12.60
C LEU A 195 -23.43 4.45 11.98
N LYS A 196 -24.00 4.02 10.86
CA LYS A 196 -25.17 4.63 10.22
C LYS A 196 -26.37 4.75 11.20
N ARG A 197 -26.61 3.69 11.98
CA ARG A 197 -27.65 3.69 13.01
C ARG A 197 -27.38 4.73 14.11
N GLU A 198 -26.15 4.86 14.58
CA GLU A 198 -25.77 5.86 15.58
C GLU A 198 -25.85 7.29 15.02
N VAL A 199 -25.49 7.51 13.73
CA VAL A 199 -25.69 8.81 13.08
C VAL A 199 -27.17 9.18 13.10
N ARG A 200 -28.06 8.33 12.56
CA ARG A 200 -29.50 8.59 12.55
C ARG A 200 -30.03 8.90 13.95
N LEU A 201 -29.66 8.09 14.94
CA LEU A 201 -30.09 8.29 16.32
C LEU A 201 -29.60 9.62 16.91
N ASN A 202 -28.39 10.04 16.59
CA ASN A 202 -27.86 11.34 17.02
C ASN A 202 -28.58 12.53 16.37
N LEU A 203 -29.00 12.40 15.10
CA LEU A 203 -29.81 13.43 14.42
C LEU A 203 -31.16 13.60 15.10
N GLU A 204 -31.80 12.50 15.55
CA GLU A 204 -33.03 12.55 16.36
C GLU A 204 -32.79 13.27 17.69
N TYR A 205 -31.68 12.99 18.41
CA TYR A 205 -31.34 13.70 19.64
C TYR A 205 -31.15 15.20 19.44
N LEU A 206 -30.60 15.62 18.29
CA LEU A 206 -30.46 17.05 17.93
C LEU A 206 -31.83 17.69 17.74
N ALA A 207 -32.73 17.04 17.01
CA ALA A 207 -34.08 17.54 16.77
C ALA A 207 -34.90 17.61 18.06
N ASP A 208 -34.87 16.52 18.88
CA ASP A 208 -35.55 16.50 20.18
C ASP A 208 -35.05 17.59 21.13
N ASN A 209 -33.73 17.74 21.22
CA ASN A 209 -33.13 18.78 22.07
C ASN A 209 -33.58 20.17 21.64
N ASN A 210 -33.70 20.44 20.34
CA ASN A 210 -34.18 21.75 19.84
C ASN A 210 -35.65 22.02 20.20
N VAL A 211 -36.51 21.01 20.13
CA VAL A 211 -37.91 21.12 20.58
C VAL A 211 -37.96 21.44 22.07
N LEU A 212 -37.24 20.70 22.91
CA LEU A 212 -37.22 20.91 24.37
C LEU A 212 -36.62 22.27 24.80
N THR A 213 -35.53 22.69 24.16
CA THR A 213 -34.89 23.98 24.47
C THR A 213 -35.74 25.16 24.04
N SER A 214 -36.74 24.94 23.21
CA SER A 214 -37.69 25.96 22.78
C SER A 214 -38.96 26.08 23.65
N GLY A 215 -38.99 25.41 24.80
CA GLY A 215 -40.02 25.55 25.80
C GLY A 215 -41.12 24.49 25.75
N ALA A 216 -41.04 23.43 24.93
CA ALA A 216 -42.00 22.33 24.93
C ALA A 216 -41.97 21.57 26.28
N ASN A 217 -43.18 21.17 26.75
CA ASN A 217 -43.29 20.34 27.96
C ASN A 217 -42.71 18.96 27.69
N LYS A 218 -41.64 18.62 28.41
CA LYS A 218 -40.88 17.38 28.23
C LYS A 218 -41.74 16.11 28.32
N LYS A 219 -42.65 16.02 29.29
CA LYS A 219 -43.49 14.84 29.49
C LYS A 219 -44.54 14.69 28.37
N GLU A 220 -45.15 15.78 27.97
CA GLU A 220 -46.14 15.81 26.90
C GLU A 220 -45.50 15.45 25.54
N TYR A 221 -44.33 16.02 25.29
CA TYR A 221 -43.58 15.70 24.07
C TYR A 221 -43.17 14.22 24.02
N GLN A 222 -42.67 13.66 25.12
CA GLN A 222 -42.35 12.22 25.20
C GLN A 222 -43.54 11.33 24.98
N TYR A 223 -44.69 11.68 25.57
CA TYR A 223 -45.96 10.96 25.39
C TYR A 223 -46.41 11.06 23.92
N HIS A 224 -46.33 12.23 23.31
CA HIS A 224 -46.68 12.43 21.91
C HIS A 224 -45.79 11.58 20.97
N LEU A 225 -44.49 11.53 21.17
CA LEU A 225 -43.59 10.66 20.41
C LEU A 225 -43.92 9.17 20.58
N LEU A 226 -44.35 8.78 21.75
CA LEU A 226 -44.79 7.42 22.05
C LEU A 226 -46.05 7.08 21.23
N VAL A 227 -47.08 7.95 21.28
CA VAL A 227 -48.31 7.79 20.50
C VAL A 227 -48.04 7.70 18.99
N LEU A 228 -47.22 8.60 18.46
CA LEU A 228 -46.82 8.58 17.02
C LEU A 228 -46.16 7.25 16.62
N THR A 229 -45.31 6.70 17.49
CA THR A 229 -44.63 5.45 17.20
C THR A 229 -45.56 4.24 17.26
N TYR A 230 -46.49 4.21 18.23
CA TYR A 230 -47.48 3.13 18.36
C TYR A 230 -48.53 3.15 17.26
N GLN A 231 -49.03 4.32 16.84
CA GLN A 231 -49.99 4.44 15.76
C GLN A 231 -49.42 3.94 14.40
N LYS A 232 -48.12 4.08 14.20
CA LYS A 232 -47.42 3.58 13.02
C LYS A 232 -47.26 2.06 13.00
N ASN A 233 -47.29 1.40 14.15
CA ASN A 233 -46.88 -0.01 14.32
C ASN A 233 -48.06 -0.99 14.49
N VAL A 234 -49.33 -0.56 14.43
CA VAL A 234 -50.49 -1.43 14.65
C VAL A 234 -50.65 -2.53 13.61
N THR A 235 -49.98 -2.45 12.49
CA THR A 235 -50.15 -3.36 11.33
C THR A 235 -49.09 -4.41 11.08
N THR A 236 -48.02 -4.52 11.90
CA THR A 236 -46.92 -5.47 11.65
C THR A 236 -46.38 -6.17 12.90
N ILE A 237 -46.23 -7.50 12.80
CA ILE A 237 -45.65 -8.42 13.79
C ILE A 237 -44.21 -8.02 14.21
N SER A 238 -43.57 -7.04 13.53
CA SER A 238 -42.23 -6.52 13.71
C SER A 238 -42.08 -5.51 14.86
N ASN A 239 -42.99 -5.48 15.84
CA ASN A 239 -43.09 -4.39 16.84
C ASN A 239 -41.88 -4.19 17.74
N ASN A 240 -41.09 -5.22 18.04
CA ASN A 240 -40.04 -5.11 19.06
C ASN A 240 -38.81 -4.35 18.62
N PHE A 241 -38.52 -4.29 17.32
CA PHE A 241 -37.30 -3.64 16.80
C PHE A 241 -37.42 -2.12 16.64
N ASN A 242 -38.64 -1.60 16.43
CA ASN A 242 -38.90 -0.15 16.27
C ASN A 242 -38.99 0.61 17.60
N VAL A 243 -39.14 -0.07 18.72
CA VAL A 243 -39.23 0.54 20.07
C VAL A 243 -37.85 0.95 20.60
N LEU A 244 -36.78 0.27 20.21
CA LEU A 244 -35.43 0.55 20.70
C LEU A 244 -34.93 1.98 20.38
N PRO A 245 -35.11 2.55 19.18
CA PRO A 245 -34.72 3.93 18.90
C PRO A 245 -35.49 4.94 19.74
N LEU A 246 -36.82 4.75 19.92
CA LEU A 246 -37.66 5.61 20.76
C LEU A 246 -37.23 5.56 22.24
N LYS A 247 -36.98 4.35 22.77
CA LYS A 247 -36.47 4.20 24.14
C LYS A 247 -35.20 5.00 24.35
N LYS A 248 -34.22 4.91 23.44
CA LYS A 248 -32.96 5.67 23.51
C LYS A 248 -33.18 7.18 23.42
N ARG A 249 -34.14 7.67 22.62
CA ARG A 249 -34.51 9.10 22.57
C ARG A 249 -35.03 9.56 23.92
N ILE A 250 -35.97 8.83 24.52
CA ILE A 250 -36.53 9.14 25.85
C ILE A 250 -35.45 9.09 26.95
N GLU A 251 -34.59 8.10 26.95
CA GLU A 251 -33.48 8.01 27.89
C GLU A 251 -32.54 9.23 27.75
N MET A 252 -32.21 9.64 26.52
CA MET A 252 -31.33 10.76 26.27
C MET A 252 -31.97 12.11 26.63
N MET A 253 -33.28 12.28 26.42
CA MET A 253 -34.03 13.46 26.89
C MET A 253 -34.05 13.57 28.39
N ASN A 254 -34.04 12.43 29.13
CA ASN A 254 -34.07 12.39 30.58
C ASN A 254 -32.67 12.49 31.23
N LYS A 255 -31.62 12.35 30.41
CA LYS A 255 -30.25 12.40 30.89
C LYS A 255 -29.82 13.80 31.29
N GLU A 256 -29.07 13.91 32.38
CA GLU A 256 -28.44 15.15 32.80
C GLU A 256 -27.40 15.60 31.79
N ARG A 257 -27.22 16.92 31.63
CA ARG A 257 -26.28 17.47 30.69
C ARG A 257 -24.84 17.14 31.12
N THR A 258 -24.08 16.60 30.18
CA THR A 258 -22.65 16.29 30.39
C THR A 258 -21.87 17.56 30.71
N LYS A 259 -20.97 17.53 31.69
CA LYS A 259 -20.14 18.66 32.10
C LYS A 259 -19.25 19.12 30.94
N GLN A 260 -19.03 20.43 30.80
CA GLN A 260 -18.27 21.01 29.69
C GLN A 260 -16.83 20.49 29.58
N ILE A 261 -16.18 20.20 30.73
CA ILE A 261 -14.83 19.61 30.80
C ILE A 261 -14.75 18.28 30.04
N ALA A 262 -15.84 17.52 29.97
CA ALA A 262 -15.86 16.26 29.22
C ALA A 262 -15.68 16.42 27.70
N LYS A 263 -15.77 17.65 27.15
CA LYS A 263 -15.39 17.90 25.75
C LYS A 263 -13.91 17.60 25.49
N ALA A 264 -13.05 17.78 26.50
CA ALA A 264 -11.61 17.50 26.34
C ALA A 264 -11.31 16.05 25.98
N LYS A 265 -12.17 15.09 26.37
CA LYS A 265 -11.97 13.68 26.00
C LYS A 265 -12.05 13.41 24.49
N TYR A 266 -12.69 14.31 23.69
CA TYR A 266 -12.70 14.19 22.23
C TYR A 266 -11.31 14.40 21.63
N ALA A 267 -10.40 15.09 22.32
CA ALA A 267 -9.00 15.21 21.91
C ALA A 267 -8.27 13.83 21.89
N LEU A 268 -8.78 12.80 22.59
CA LEU A 268 -8.22 11.45 22.55
C LEU A 268 -8.31 10.79 21.17
N TYR A 269 -9.13 11.33 20.26
CA TYR A 269 -9.09 10.89 18.85
C TYR A 269 -7.78 11.24 18.15
N ILE A 270 -7.08 12.29 18.57
CA ILE A 270 -5.81 12.72 17.94
C ILE A 270 -4.74 11.62 18.08
N PRO A 271 -4.38 11.15 19.28
CA PRO A 271 -3.41 10.07 19.43
C PRO A 271 -3.90 8.75 18.82
N LEU A 272 -5.21 8.46 18.87
CA LEU A 272 -5.78 7.26 18.26
C LEU A 272 -5.60 7.26 16.73
N ILE A 273 -5.90 8.39 16.06
CA ILE A 273 -5.71 8.55 14.61
C ILE A 273 -4.21 8.47 14.27
N ALA A 274 -3.35 9.10 15.05
CA ALA A 274 -1.90 9.02 14.86
C ALA A 274 -1.40 7.57 14.95
N THR A 275 -1.88 6.80 15.92
CA THR A 275 -1.54 5.37 16.06
C THR A 275 -2.03 4.57 14.86
N LEU A 276 -3.26 4.81 14.37
CA LEU A 276 -3.80 4.14 13.20
C LEU A 276 -2.99 4.46 11.93
N LEU A 277 -2.54 5.70 11.75
CA LEU A 277 -1.69 6.09 10.65
C LEU A 277 -0.33 5.38 10.69
N ILE A 278 0.30 5.27 11.86
CA ILE A 278 1.56 4.55 12.04
C ILE A 278 1.38 3.07 11.69
N VAL A 279 0.34 2.43 12.25
CA VAL A 279 0.06 1.01 12.01
C VAL A 279 -0.27 0.75 10.53
N SER A 280 -1.05 1.64 9.89
CA SER A 280 -1.36 1.54 8.45
C SER A 280 -0.10 1.58 7.56
N ASN A 281 0.95 2.27 8.00
CA ASN A 281 2.20 2.45 7.26
C ASN A 281 3.35 1.56 7.76
N ILE A 282 3.09 0.58 8.63
CA ILE A 282 4.14 -0.23 9.30
C ILE A 282 5.05 -0.97 8.30
N GLU A 283 4.52 -1.44 7.18
CA GLU A 283 5.32 -2.08 6.12
C GLU A 283 6.33 -1.10 5.49
N THR A 284 5.91 0.12 5.25
CA THR A 284 6.76 1.19 4.69
C THR A 284 7.82 1.61 5.69
N VAL A 285 7.45 1.73 6.99
CA VAL A 285 8.37 1.99 8.11
C VAL A 285 9.42 0.89 8.20
N ALA A 286 8.98 -0.36 8.21
CA ALA A 286 9.88 -1.52 8.33
C ALA A 286 10.87 -1.61 7.16
N ARG A 287 10.42 -1.34 5.92
CA ARG A 287 11.28 -1.28 4.73
C ARG A 287 12.31 -0.16 4.84
N ASN A 288 11.90 1.02 5.28
CA ASN A 288 12.80 2.17 5.42
C ASN A 288 13.83 1.94 6.53
N ILE A 289 13.44 1.39 7.68
CA ILE A 289 14.37 1.01 8.76
C ILE A 289 15.36 -0.05 8.27
N ALA A 290 14.90 -1.07 7.55
CA ALA A 290 15.77 -2.11 6.98
C ALA A 290 16.77 -1.54 5.96
N ASN A 291 16.35 -0.57 5.15
CA ASN A 291 17.24 0.11 4.19
C ASN A 291 18.26 0.99 4.90
N VAL A 292 17.88 1.74 5.92
CA VAL A 292 18.79 2.55 6.75
C VAL A 292 19.78 1.65 7.49
N ALA A 293 19.33 0.54 8.07
CA ALA A 293 20.21 -0.42 8.74
C ALA A 293 21.24 -1.05 7.77
N LYS A 294 20.84 -1.38 6.54
CA LYS A 294 21.74 -1.85 5.48
C LYS A 294 22.77 -0.79 5.10
N THR A 295 22.35 0.46 4.99
CA THR A 295 23.24 1.59 4.64
C THR A 295 24.28 1.84 5.73
N ILE A 296 23.88 1.78 7.02
CA ILE A 296 24.78 1.91 8.16
C ILE A 296 25.75 0.70 8.24
N GLY A 297 25.24 -0.51 8.03
CA GLY A 297 26.05 -1.73 7.98
C GLY A 297 27.12 -1.68 6.89
N ASN A 298 26.78 -1.21 5.69
CA ASN A 298 27.71 -1.06 4.59
C ASN A 298 28.77 0.03 4.85
N LYS A 299 28.41 1.17 5.45
CA LYS A 299 29.37 2.20 5.85
C LYS A 299 30.40 1.69 6.86
N ASN A 300 29.98 0.89 7.83
CA ASN A 300 30.87 0.30 8.83
C ASN A 300 31.83 -0.75 8.21
N VAL A 301 31.39 -1.50 7.21
CA VAL A 301 32.22 -2.46 6.47
C VAL A 301 33.27 -1.73 5.60
N GLU A 302 32.87 -0.61 4.98
CA GLU A 302 33.74 0.19 4.13
C GLU A 302 34.80 0.95 4.96
N GLN A 303 34.42 1.52 6.10
CA GLN A 303 35.37 2.11 7.05
C GLN A 303 36.37 1.08 7.61
N LYS A 304 35.90 -0.14 7.89
CA LYS A 304 36.81 -1.24 8.31
C LYS A 304 37.77 -1.67 7.19
N LYS A 305 37.31 -1.69 5.93
CA LYS A 305 38.18 -1.95 4.77
C LYS A 305 39.22 -0.85 4.56
N ILE A 306 38.82 0.41 4.68
CA ILE A 306 39.75 1.56 4.57
C ILE A 306 40.76 1.56 5.72
N ALA A 307 40.34 1.28 6.95
CA ALA A 307 41.22 1.16 8.11
C ALA A 307 42.22 0.01 7.97
N ASN A 308 41.80 -1.15 7.43
CA ASN A 308 42.66 -2.30 7.17
C ASN A 308 43.64 -2.05 6.01
N LEU A 309 43.23 -1.31 4.97
CA LEU A 309 44.11 -0.88 3.88
C LEU A 309 45.15 0.17 4.35
N ALA A 310 44.77 1.05 5.27
CA ALA A 310 45.67 2.04 5.87
C ALA A 310 46.67 1.39 6.82
N SER A 311 46.27 0.37 7.60
CA SER A 311 47.17 -0.40 8.47
C SER A 311 48.08 -1.33 7.65
N GLY A 312 47.61 -1.95 6.58
CA GLY A 312 48.41 -2.75 5.65
C GLY A 312 49.51 -1.94 4.95
N LYS A 313 49.22 -0.67 4.57
CA LYS A 313 50.27 0.22 4.02
C LYS A 313 51.30 0.67 5.03
N LYS A 314 50.95 0.76 6.33
CA LYS A 314 51.95 1.05 7.40
C LYS A 314 52.87 -0.13 7.67
N VAL A 315 52.35 -1.37 7.60
CA VAL A 315 53.15 -2.58 7.81
C VAL A 315 54.14 -2.80 6.66
N THR A 316 53.72 -2.61 5.41
CA THR A 316 54.59 -2.74 4.23
C THR A 316 55.67 -1.65 4.16
N LYS A 317 55.40 -0.43 4.65
CA LYS A 317 56.43 0.63 4.75
C LYS A 317 57.48 0.33 5.86
N ARG A 318 57.08 -0.28 6.97
CA ARG A 318 57.98 -0.69 8.06
C ARG A 318 58.83 -1.89 7.65
N GLN A 319 58.32 -2.88 6.95
CA GLN A 319 59.07 -4.00 6.45
C GLN A 319 60.09 -3.62 5.34
N LYS A 320 59.75 -2.64 4.48
CA LYS A 320 60.69 -2.12 3.48
C LYS A 320 61.84 -1.30 4.10
N SER A 321 61.59 -0.64 5.22
CA SER A 321 62.62 0.09 6.00
C SER A 321 63.54 -0.86 6.75
N GLN A 322 63.03 -1.94 7.33
CA GLN A 322 63.83 -2.96 8.00
C GLN A 322 64.69 -3.82 7.04
N LYS A 323 64.18 -4.16 5.85
CA LYS A 323 64.97 -4.86 4.81
C LYS A 323 66.11 -3.98 4.26
N ARG A 324 65.93 -2.65 4.17
CA ARG A 324 67.05 -1.75 3.75
C ARG A 324 68.14 -1.62 4.79
N VAL A 325 67.82 -1.68 6.08
CA VAL A 325 68.82 -1.65 7.17
C VAL A 325 69.55 -2.98 7.30
N GLN A 326 68.90 -4.12 7.01
CA GLN A 326 69.60 -5.43 7.01
C GLN A 326 70.52 -5.63 5.78
N HIS A 327 70.12 -5.07 4.60
CA HIS A 327 70.98 -5.17 3.40
C HIS A 327 72.26 -4.29 3.52
N ALA A 328 72.14 -3.15 4.22
CA ALA A 328 73.32 -2.29 4.50
C ALA A 328 74.26 -2.85 5.56
N ARG A 329 73.84 -3.83 6.40
CA ARG A 329 74.71 -4.54 7.38
C ARG A 329 75.34 -5.82 6.84
N GLN A 330 74.80 -6.42 5.75
CA GLN A 330 75.35 -7.62 5.13
C GLN A 330 76.39 -7.34 4.06
N THR A 331 76.52 -6.12 3.53
CA THR A 331 77.57 -5.75 2.55
C THR A 331 78.89 -5.33 3.17
N ALA A 332 79.01 -5.35 4.52
CA ALA A 332 80.26 -4.94 5.21
C ALA A 332 81.11 -6.13 5.75
N CYS A 333 80.64 -7.38 5.49
CA CYS A 333 81.37 -8.52 6.06
C CYS A 333 81.52 -9.72 5.12
N THR A 334 81.86 -9.56 3.85
CA THR A 334 82.33 -10.71 3.04
C THR A 334 83.13 -10.20 1.83
N ASN A 335 84.33 -9.79 2.10
CA ASN A 335 85.45 -9.93 1.15
C ASN A 335 86.48 -10.81 1.82
N LYS A 336 86.44 -12.15 1.59
CA LYS A 336 87.57 -13.04 1.54
C LYS A 336 87.18 -14.49 1.24
N LYS A 337 87.88 -15.05 0.25
CA LYS A 337 88.07 -16.46 -0.16
C LYS A 337 87.01 -17.00 -1.13
N THR A 338 87.31 -17.05 -2.44
CA THR A 338 88.21 -17.93 -3.19
C THR A 338 87.68 -19.37 -3.41
N GLU A 339 87.42 -19.59 -4.73
CA GLU A 339 87.72 -20.85 -5.48
C GLU A 339 87.00 -22.17 -5.08
N THR A 340 86.37 -22.79 -6.00
CA THR A 340 86.72 -24.03 -6.72
C THR A 340 85.52 -24.96 -6.99
N GLN A 341 85.42 -25.33 -8.28
CA GLN A 341 84.96 -26.59 -8.87
C GLN A 341 83.43 -26.82 -8.98
N THR A 342 82.92 -26.84 -10.20
CA THR A 342 82.96 -27.84 -11.29
C THR A 342 81.96 -28.98 -11.20
N THR A 343 81.22 -29.10 -12.28
CA THR A 343 80.79 -30.31 -13.02
C THR A 343 79.47 -31.00 -12.77
N ASN A 344 78.79 -31.11 -13.91
CA ASN A 344 78.07 -32.29 -14.45
C ASN A 344 76.64 -32.55 -13.90
N ASN A 345 75.70 -32.87 -14.64
CA ASN A 345 75.31 -33.59 -15.89
C ASN A 345 73.84 -33.34 -16.11
N ARG A 346 73.26 -32.99 -17.25
CA ARG A 346 73.00 -33.74 -18.50
C ARG A 346 72.04 -34.96 -18.37
N GLU A 347 71.08 -34.96 -19.25
CA GLU A 347 70.30 -36.09 -19.81
C GLU A 347 69.00 -36.42 -19.09
N GLU A 348 67.89 -36.72 -19.69
CA GLU A 348 67.47 -37.14 -21.04
C GLU A 348 65.98 -37.10 -21.11
N MET A 349 65.29 -36.56 -22.13
CA MET A 349 64.73 -37.18 -23.34
C MET A 349 63.70 -38.33 -23.12
N VAL A 350 62.62 -38.21 -23.85
CA VAL A 350 61.90 -39.10 -24.83
C VAL A 350 60.41 -39.30 -24.56
N ALA A 351 59.57 -38.72 -25.33
CA ALA A 351 58.69 -39.11 -26.43
C ALA A 351 57.90 -40.44 -26.34
N LYS A 352 56.62 -40.37 -26.74
CA LYS A 352 55.82 -41.22 -27.62
C LYS A 352 54.35 -40.73 -27.63
N LYS A 353 53.71 -40.25 -28.64
CA LYS A 353 53.26 -40.65 -30.00
C LYS A 353 52.49 -41.96 -30.02
N VAL A 354 51.28 -41.91 -30.57
CA VAL A 354 50.55 -42.81 -31.51
C VAL A 354 49.06 -42.46 -31.40
N GLU A 355 48.39 -41.81 -32.40
CA GLU A 355 47.71 -42.33 -33.61
C GLU A 355 46.52 -43.29 -33.27
N ASN A 356 45.30 -43.16 -33.78
CA ASN A 356 44.76 -43.05 -35.11
C ASN A 356 43.25 -42.91 -35.15
N THR A 357 42.73 -42.10 -36.09
CA THR A 357 41.80 -42.31 -37.22
C THR A 357 40.37 -42.85 -36.95
N ALA A 358 39.35 -42.11 -37.36
CA ALA A 358 38.56 -42.26 -38.60
C ALA A 358 37.34 -41.32 -38.66
N GLU A 359 37.33 -40.57 -39.74
CA GLU A 359 36.31 -39.95 -40.55
C GLU A 359 34.86 -40.44 -40.39
N ILE A 360 33.88 -39.51 -40.45
CA ILE A 360 32.90 -39.40 -41.56
C ILE A 360 32.29 -38.00 -41.56
N ALA A 361 32.29 -37.36 -42.72
CA ALA A 361 31.79 -36.04 -43.06
C ALA A 361 30.27 -35.96 -43.13
N THR A 362 29.67 -34.83 -42.74
CA THR A 362 28.54 -34.21 -43.45
C THR A 362 28.55 -32.71 -43.24
N ASN A 363 28.55 -32.01 -44.36
CA ASN A 363 28.58 -30.56 -44.54
C ASN A 363 27.35 -29.85 -43.95
N ASN A 364 27.57 -28.72 -43.25
CA ASN A 364 26.89 -27.46 -43.56
C ASN A 364 27.53 -26.27 -42.80
N PRO A 365 27.43 -25.04 -43.31
CA PRO A 365 28.45 -24.01 -43.16
C PRO A 365 28.41 -23.34 -41.80
N THR A 366 29.45 -23.52 -41.06
CA THR A 366 29.76 -22.77 -39.84
C THR A 366 30.29 -21.40 -40.18
N GLN A 367 29.49 -20.36 -39.90
CA GLN A 367 30.05 -19.02 -39.80
C GLN A 367 31.08 -19.01 -38.67
N GLU A 368 32.33 -18.83 -38.99
CA GLU A 368 33.41 -18.52 -38.08
C GLU A 368 33.12 -17.23 -37.32
N GLN A 369 32.54 -17.37 -36.13
CA GLN A 369 32.60 -16.31 -35.12
C GLN A 369 33.99 -16.33 -34.49
N THR A 370 34.91 -15.56 -35.04
CA THR A 370 36.15 -15.19 -34.37
C THR A 370 35.82 -14.55 -33.03
N LYS A 371 36.10 -15.26 -31.95
CA LYS A 371 36.00 -14.78 -30.54
C LYS A 371 36.94 -13.57 -30.38
N ARG A 372 36.43 -12.37 -30.59
CA ARG A 372 37.12 -11.10 -30.32
C ARG A 372 37.06 -10.84 -28.83
N THR A 373 38.06 -11.30 -28.07
CA THR A 373 38.22 -10.92 -26.67
C THR A 373 38.53 -9.43 -26.58
N PRO A 374 37.79 -8.65 -25.79
CA PRO A 374 38.06 -7.22 -25.65
C PRO A 374 39.40 -6.96 -25.00
N LYS A 375 40.20 -6.05 -25.54
CA LYS A 375 41.56 -5.71 -25.17
C LYS A 375 41.62 -5.09 -23.75
N LYS A 376 40.55 -4.49 -23.25
CA LYS A 376 40.43 -3.88 -21.90
C LYS A 376 38.97 -3.80 -21.49
N ILE A 377 38.65 -4.27 -20.28
CA ILE A 377 37.28 -4.23 -19.69
C ILE A 377 37.26 -3.15 -18.62
N TYR A 378 36.21 -2.33 -18.60
CA TYR A 378 36.02 -1.25 -17.65
C TYR A 378 34.86 -1.55 -16.69
N ASP A 379 34.99 -1.21 -15.42
CA ASP A 379 33.97 -1.39 -14.40
C ASP A 379 33.18 -0.09 -14.12
N VAL A 380 33.77 1.07 -14.42
CA VAL A 380 33.17 2.40 -14.25
C VAL A 380 33.48 3.27 -15.47
N ILE A 381 32.46 3.85 -16.05
CA ILE A 381 32.50 4.66 -17.26
C ILE A 381 31.48 5.80 -17.23
N ASP A 382 31.59 6.76 -18.14
CA ASP A 382 30.69 7.92 -18.19
C ASP A 382 29.25 7.54 -18.55
N ASN A 383 29.07 6.66 -19.55
CA ASN A 383 27.77 6.19 -19.99
C ASN A 383 27.74 4.65 -20.02
N MET A 384 26.96 4.03 -19.12
CA MET A 384 26.79 2.58 -19.04
C MET A 384 26.09 2.00 -20.27
N PRO A 385 26.38 0.73 -20.63
CA PRO A 385 25.67 0.06 -21.72
C PRO A 385 24.16 -0.01 -21.41
N THR A 386 23.35 0.14 -22.47
CA THR A 386 21.89 0.07 -22.35
C THR A 386 21.31 -0.98 -23.27
N PHE A 387 20.28 -1.67 -22.82
CA PHE A 387 19.53 -2.61 -23.64
C PHE A 387 18.68 -1.85 -24.67
N ASN A 388 18.59 -2.35 -25.89
CA ASN A 388 17.74 -1.77 -26.94
C ASN A 388 16.28 -2.12 -26.68
N GLY A 389 15.54 -1.22 -25.98
CA GLY A 389 14.17 -1.41 -25.58
C GLY A 389 14.00 -1.66 -24.07
N ASN A 390 12.89 -2.27 -23.67
CA ASN A 390 12.62 -2.59 -22.27
C ASN A 390 13.14 -3.99 -21.92
N ILE A 391 14.24 -4.05 -21.19
CA ILE A 391 14.89 -5.31 -20.78
C ILE A 391 13.95 -6.19 -19.94
N ASN A 392 13.08 -5.60 -19.11
CA ASN A 392 12.14 -6.34 -18.28
C ASN A 392 11.09 -7.04 -19.12
N GLN A 393 10.55 -6.34 -20.12
CA GLN A 393 9.57 -6.89 -21.04
C GLN A 393 10.19 -8.01 -21.89
N TRP A 394 11.42 -7.81 -22.36
CA TRP A 394 12.13 -8.83 -23.12
C TRP A 394 12.39 -10.10 -22.30
N LEU A 395 12.82 -9.94 -21.03
CA LEU A 395 13.05 -11.06 -20.12
C LEU A 395 11.75 -11.83 -19.82
N VAL A 396 10.63 -11.13 -19.60
CA VAL A 396 9.32 -11.78 -19.37
C VAL A 396 8.91 -12.66 -20.55
N LEU A 397 9.25 -12.25 -21.77
CA LEU A 397 8.90 -12.99 -22.99
C LEU A 397 9.84 -14.16 -23.30
N ASN A 398 11.11 -14.08 -22.91
CA ASN A 398 12.15 -15.01 -23.36
C ASN A 398 12.72 -15.91 -22.25
N LEU A 399 12.50 -15.55 -20.97
CA LEU A 399 12.93 -16.37 -19.84
C LEU A 399 11.81 -17.33 -19.44
N ASN A 400 12.13 -18.62 -19.46
CA ASN A 400 11.20 -19.66 -19.04
C ASN A 400 11.50 -20.12 -17.63
N TYR A 401 10.45 -20.36 -16.82
CA TYR A 401 10.64 -21.01 -15.52
C TYR A 401 10.72 -22.51 -15.74
N PRO A 402 11.86 -23.20 -15.49
CA PRO A 402 11.97 -24.62 -15.73
C PRO A 402 11.00 -25.43 -14.87
N ILE A 403 10.29 -26.39 -15.48
CA ILE A 403 9.27 -27.22 -14.81
C ILE A 403 9.87 -27.96 -13.60
N GLU A 404 11.08 -28.50 -13.75
CA GLU A 404 11.79 -29.17 -12.65
C GLU A 404 12.07 -28.26 -11.45
N ALA A 405 12.30 -26.96 -11.69
CA ALA A 405 12.49 -25.99 -10.63
C ALA A 405 11.17 -25.60 -9.93
N VAL A 406 10.06 -25.63 -10.67
CA VAL A 406 8.70 -25.44 -10.12
C VAL A 406 8.33 -26.61 -9.20
N GLU A 407 8.53 -27.85 -9.66
CA GLU A 407 8.25 -29.06 -8.89
C GLU A 407 9.06 -29.13 -7.60
N LYS A 408 10.34 -28.73 -7.66
CA LYS A 408 11.24 -28.67 -6.50
C LYS A 408 11.07 -27.39 -5.66
N LYS A 409 10.08 -26.56 -5.96
CA LYS A 409 9.80 -25.27 -5.28
C LYS A 409 11.03 -24.36 -5.15
N GLN A 410 11.94 -24.39 -6.14
CA GLN A 410 13.16 -23.61 -6.15
C GLN A 410 12.85 -22.18 -6.59
N GLN A 411 13.06 -21.20 -5.73
CA GLN A 411 12.85 -19.77 -6.01
C GLN A 411 13.96 -18.95 -5.38
N GLY A 412 14.26 -17.79 -5.97
CA GLY A 412 15.28 -16.91 -5.45
C GLY A 412 15.82 -15.93 -6.50
N LYS A 413 16.88 -15.22 -6.13
CA LYS A 413 17.52 -14.20 -6.96
C LYS A 413 18.86 -14.70 -7.48
N VAL A 414 18.95 -14.96 -8.78
CA VAL A 414 20.19 -15.26 -9.51
C VAL A 414 20.82 -13.93 -9.95
N ILE A 415 22.12 -13.73 -9.71
CA ILE A 415 22.86 -12.55 -10.18
C ILE A 415 23.89 -13.02 -11.19
N LEU A 416 23.76 -12.49 -12.43
CA LEU A 416 24.70 -12.76 -13.50
C LEU A 416 25.58 -11.54 -13.75
N GLU A 417 26.83 -11.79 -14.07
CA GLU A 417 27.82 -10.85 -14.56
C GLU A 417 28.18 -11.20 -15.99
N PHE A 418 28.24 -10.23 -16.86
CA PHE A 418 28.68 -10.40 -18.25
C PHE A 418 29.35 -9.12 -18.76
N VAL A 419 30.07 -9.23 -19.83
CA VAL A 419 30.72 -8.09 -20.48
C VAL A 419 29.92 -7.70 -21.72
N VAL A 420 29.57 -6.44 -21.84
CA VAL A 420 29.04 -5.86 -23.07
C VAL A 420 30.23 -5.31 -23.86
N SER A 421 30.49 -5.87 -25.03
CA SER A 421 31.59 -5.47 -25.88
C SER A 421 31.35 -4.08 -26.51
N GLU A 422 32.37 -3.49 -27.10
CA GLU A 422 32.30 -2.24 -27.86
C GLU A 422 31.37 -2.32 -29.07
N TYR A 423 30.98 -3.55 -29.50
CA TYR A 423 30.03 -3.83 -30.58
C TYR A 423 28.61 -4.16 -30.06
N GLY A 424 28.39 -4.09 -28.73
CA GLY A 424 27.12 -4.41 -28.07
C GLY A 424 26.85 -5.90 -27.90
N GLU A 425 27.83 -6.76 -28.08
CA GLU A 425 27.70 -8.22 -27.91
C GLU A 425 27.96 -8.62 -26.47
N ILE A 426 27.24 -9.64 -25.99
CA ILE A 426 27.40 -10.17 -24.65
C ILE A 426 28.50 -11.24 -24.64
N LEU A 427 29.48 -11.06 -23.78
CA LEU A 427 30.62 -11.94 -23.62
C LEU A 427 30.72 -12.43 -22.16
N GLU A 428 31.26 -13.64 -21.98
CA GLU A 428 31.63 -14.22 -20.68
C GLU A 428 30.56 -14.14 -19.59
N PRO A 429 29.31 -14.63 -19.82
CA PRO A 429 28.31 -14.63 -18.78
C PRO A 429 28.70 -15.58 -17.64
N LYS A 430 28.68 -15.06 -16.40
CA LYS A 430 29.05 -15.80 -15.20
C LYS A 430 28.00 -15.59 -14.11
N VAL A 431 27.63 -16.66 -13.41
CA VAL A 431 26.74 -16.56 -12.24
C VAL A 431 27.59 -16.15 -11.02
N ILE A 432 27.28 -14.97 -10.47
CA ILE A 432 27.92 -14.46 -9.24
C ILE A 432 27.17 -14.93 -8.00
N ARG A 433 25.84 -15.02 -8.10
CA ARG A 433 24.99 -15.57 -7.05
C ARG A 433 24.06 -16.61 -7.63
N SER A 434 24.30 -17.85 -7.26
CA SER A 434 23.49 -19.01 -7.64
C SER A 434 22.30 -19.20 -6.70
N VAL A 435 21.22 -19.78 -7.23
CA VAL A 435 20.08 -20.30 -6.47
C VAL A 435 19.99 -21.80 -6.64
N SER A 436 20.04 -22.28 -7.89
CA SER A 436 20.10 -23.69 -8.23
C SER A 436 20.68 -23.86 -9.64
N PRO A 437 21.33 -25.00 -9.93
CA PRO A 437 21.93 -25.24 -11.24
C PRO A 437 20.92 -25.15 -12.39
N ILE A 438 19.65 -25.45 -12.14
CA ILE A 438 18.57 -25.42 -13.12
C ILE A 438 18.19 -23.97 -13.46
N LEU A 439 18.01 -23.15 -12.46
CA LEU A 439 17.69 -21.72 -12.63
C LEU A 439 18.88 -20.94 -13.19
N ASP A 440 20.10 -21.31 -12.80
CA ASP A 440 21.35 -20.67 -13.28
C ASP A 440 21.55 -20.94 -14.79
N LYS A 441 21.34 -22.19 -15.25
CA LYS A 441 21.40 -22.54 -16.69
C LYS A 441 20.41 -21.75 -17.52
N GLU A 442 19.16 -21.63 -17.05
CA GLU A 442 18.13 -20.88 -17.76
C GLU A 442 18.45 -19.38 -17.81
N ALA A 443 18.96 -18.83 -16.72
CA ALA A 443 19.39 -17.44 -16.66
C ALA A 443 20.54 -17.15 -17.63
N ILE A 444 21.56 -18.03 -17.72
CA ILE A 444 22.66 -17.93 -18.70
C ILE A 444 22.13 -18.03 -20.13
N ARG A 445 21.28 -19.06 -20.42
CA ARG A 445 20.67 -19.25 -21.75
C ARG A 445 19.96 -17.98 -22.23
N THR A 446 19.18 -17.39 -21.35
CA THR A 446 18.40 -16.22 -21.67
C THR A 446 19.30 -15.01 -21.95
N ILE A 447 20.35 -14.77 -21.16
CA ILE A 447 21.27 -13.65 -21.41
C ILE A 447 22.00 -13.82 -22.74
N LEU A 448 22.46 -15.02 -23.08
CA LEU A 448 23.13 -15.31 -24.35
C LEU A 448 22.21 -15.12 -25.57
N ALA A 449 20.89 -15.24 -25.39
CA ALA A 449 19.89 -15.02 -26.43
C ALA A 449 19.49 -13.54 -26.59
N MET A 450 20.03 -12.62 -25.80
CA MET A 450 19.69 -11.20 -25.91
C MET A 450 20.20 -10.58 -27.20
N PRO A 451 19.43 -9.66 -27.80
CA PRO A 451 19.89 -8.86 -28.93
C PRO A 451 21.06 -7.95 -28.52
N LYS A 452 21.73 -7.37 -29.54
CA LYS A 452 22.83 -6.45 -29.31
C LYS A 452 22.40 -5.25 -28.45
N TRP A 453 23.25 -4.92 -27.49
CA TRP A 453 23.10 -3.77 -26.61
C TRP A 453 23.71 -2.52 -27.20
N ASN A 454 23.32 -1.35 -26.74
CA ASN A 454 24.06 -0.12 -26.97
C ASN A 454 25.32 -0.15 -26.08
N PRO A 455 26.55 -0.11 -26.67
CA PRO A 455 27.78 -0.22 -25.89
C PRO A 455 28.01 1.00 -24.99
N GLY A 456 28.79 0.79 -23.94
CA GLY A 456 29.18 1.85 -23.03
C GLY A 456 30.17 2.84 -23.65
N LYS A 457 30.21 4.08 -23.15
CA LYS A 457 31.14 5.12 -23.60
C LYS A 457 31.99 5.66 -22.45
N LEU A 458 33.29 5.80 -22.74
CA LEU A 458 34.25 6.46 -21.87
C LEU A 458 35.00 7.54 -22.66
N ASN A 459 34.90 8.80 -22.29
CA ASN A 459 35.46 9.94 -23.03
C ASN A 459 35.05 9.94 -24.51
N GLY A 460 33.78 9.62 -24.80
CA GLY A 460 33.21 9.57 -26.17
C GLY A 460 33.57 8.33 -26.99
N LYS A 461 34.46 7.45 -26.51
CA LYS A 461 34.85 6.20 -27.20
C LYS A 461 34.03 5.02 -26.69
N LEU A 462 33.63 4.12 -27.61
CA LEU A 462 32.98 2.86 -27.27
C LEU A 462 33.97 1.92 -26.58
N VAL A 463 33.57 1.35 -25.46
CA VAL A 463 34.43 0.49 -24.63
C VAL A 463 33.66 -0.74 -24.12
N ALA A 464 34.40 -1.83 -23.90
CA ALA A 464 33.82 -3.01 -23.28
C ALA A 464 33.62 -2.80 -21.77
N VAL A 465 32.42 -3.11 -21.27
CA VAL A 465 32.01 -2.81 -19.91
C VAL A 465 31.43 -4.03 -19.23
N ARG A 466 31.80 -4.22 -17.96
CA ARG A 466 31.21 -5.25 -17.10
C ARG A 466 29.84 -4.82 -16.62
N TYR A 467 28.86 -5.69 -16.77
CA TYR A 467 27.46 -5.43 -16.39
C TYR A 467 26.94 -6.55 -15.49
N MET A 468 26.14 -6.18 -14.48
CA MET A 468 25.49 -7.14 -13.59
C MET A 468 23.99 -7.06 -13.72
N LEU A 469 23.34 -8.21 -13.91
CA LEU A 469 21.88 -8.31 -14.04
C LEU A 469 21.31 -9.27 -13.00
N PRO A 470 20.49 -8.78 -12.07
CA PRO A 470 19.77 -9.63 -11.14
C PRO A 470 18.44 -10.12 -11.76
N ILE A 471 18.24 -11.44 -11.79
CA ILE A 471 17.01 -12.10 -12.22
C ILE A 471 16.35 -12.76 -11.01
N THR A 472 15.10 -12.44 -10.72
CA THR A 472 14.36 -13.02 -9.59
C THR A 472 13.34 -14.04 -10.10
N PHE A 473 13.55 -15.30 -9.72
CA PHE A 473 12.60 -16.39 -9.92
C PHE A 473 11.69 -16.46 -8.69
N LYS A 474 10.37 -16.34 -8.87
CA LYS A 474 9.39 -16.39 -7.78
C LYS A 474 8.23 -17.29 -8.17
N LEU A 475 7.85 -18.18 -7.26
CA LEU A 475 6.63 -18.99 -7.34
C LEU A 475 5.48 -18.20 -6.69
N ASN A 476 4.31 -18.24 -7.33
CA ASN A 476 3.08 -17.62 -6.79
C ASN A 476 2.38 -18.56 -5.83
#